data_0feb7452c6c6f22b59ee128395603b93
#
_entry.id   0feb7452c6c6f22b59ee128395603b93
#
_cell.length_a   1.000
_cell.length_b   1.000
_cell.length_c   1.000
_cell.angle_alpha   90.00
_cell.angle_beta   90.00
_cell.angle_gamma   90.00
#
_symmetry.space_group_name_H-M   'P 1'
#
loop_
_entity.id
_entity.type
_entity.pdbx_description
1 polymer ?
#
loop_
_entity_poly.entity_id
_entity_poly.type
_entity_poly.pdbx_seq_one_letter_code
_entity_poly.pdbx_strand_id
1 'polypeptide(L)'
;MNYSHFVGLDVGKKTFDASLMSADEKELSHKSFNNTPEGIQSLLDWIAGYHLSLSKLLFCAENMGSYVTELSVSSVCMGFSLTLVCPLTIKKSIGLQRGNNDRIDAKRIANYVALHYRKLELYKLPDKDLVRLRGWIIVRDNLVKQKVSSIKLLETFSQMAKLADVTESISFLEEQLKSIKEKILKVEEAMEQLIAASSSLYTNYLLLRSIKGIGIINTIVLLCVTDNFQRFDNPRKFACYCGVAPFEHTSGISIRGKTQTSSLANKEVKVYLTRAAITAISWDPQMKAYYKRKIAEGKHKASVINAVRAKIIARSFAVILRQTPFVTLVP
;
A
#
# COMPACT_ATOMS: atom_id res chain seq x y z
N MET A 1 -17.78 -10.95 -18.32
CA MET A 1 -17.76 -12.39 -18.00
C MET A 1 -19.02 -12.71 -17.23
N ASN A 2 -19.71 -13.83 -17.58
CA ASN A 2 -20.90 -14.27 -16.85
C ASN A 2 -20.52 -15.42 -15.92
N TYR A 3 -20.30 -15.10 -14.65
CA TYR A 3 -20.16 -16.09 -13.60
C TYR A 3 -21.54 -16.57 -13.14
N SER A 4 -21.68 -17.85 -12.85
CA SER A 4 -22.92 -18.47 -12.35
C SER A 4 -22.82 -18.90 -10.89
N HIS A 5 -21.58 -19.01 -10.36
CA HIS A 5 -21.34 -19.38 -8.98
C HIS A 5 -20.18 -18.59 -8.39
N PHE A 6 -20.21 -18.41 -7.10
CA PHE A 6 -19.29 -17.57 -6.35
C PHE A 6 -18.72 -18.34 -5.16
N VAL A 7 -17.43 -18.19 -4.92
CA VAL A 7 -16.75 -18.83 -3.78
C VAL A 7 -16.15 -17.73 -2.90
N GLY A 8 -16.71 -17.58 -1.71
CA GLY A 8 -16.15 -16.70 -0.69
C GLY A 8 -15.13 -17.45 0.15
N LEU A 9 -13.97 -16.85 0.33
CA LEU A 9 -12.83 -17.43 1.05
C LEU A 9 -12.45 -16.53 2.24
N ASP A 10 -12.64 -17.01 3.44
CA ASP A 10 -12.08 -16.40 4.64
C ASP A 10 -10.73 -17.03 4.95
N VAL A 11 -9.65 -16.24 4.76
CA VAL A 11 -8.28 -16.76 4.71
C VAL A 11 -7.52 -16.42 5.97
N GLY A 12 -7.27 -17.45 6.78
CA GLY A 12 -6.35 -17.38 7.91
C GLY A 12 -4.92 -17.76 7.54
N LYS A 13 -4.03 -17.73 8.55
CA LYS A 13 -2.60 -18.06 8.37
C LYS A 13 -2.37 -19.53 7.98
N LYS A 14 -3.10 -20.46 8.57
CA LYS A 14 -2.90 -21.91 8.39
C LYS A 14 -4.02 -22.58 7.60
N THR A 15 -5.22 -22.04 7.69
CA THR A 15 -6.44 -22.60 7.09
C THR A 15 -7.25 -21.48 6.46
N PHE A 16 -8.15 -21.85 5.58
CA PHE A 16 -9.20 -20.97 5.07
C PHE A 16 -10.54 -21.71 5.00
N ASP A 17 -11.61 -20.97 5.17
CA ASP A 17 -12.97 -21.43 5.02
C ASP A 17 -13.54 -20.99 3.67
N ALA A 18 -14.18 -21.92 2.97
CA ALA A 18 -14.77 -21.68 1.66
C ALA A 18 -16.28 -21.89 1.70
N SER A 19 -17.05 -20.90 1.23
CA SER A 19 -18.50 -21.00 1.02
C SER A 19 -18.80 -20.90 -0.47
N LEU A 20 -19.39 -21.96 -1.02
CA LEU A 20 -19.85 -22.03 -2.40
C LEU A 20 -21.31 -21.53 -2.49
N MET A 21 -21.57 -20.62 -3.41
CA MET A 21 -22.84 -19.93 -3.56
C MET A 21 -23.29 -19.88 -5.01
N SER A 22 -24.58 -20.08 -5.26
CA SER A 22 -25.21 -19.88 -6.58
C SER A 22 -25.45 -18.39 -6.88
N ALA A 23 -25.78 -18.08 -8.14
CA ALA A 23 -26.15 -16.73 -8.55
C ALA A 23 -27.40 -16.17 -7.83
N ASP A 24 -28.26 -17.04 -7.33
CA ASP A 24 -29.47 -16.70 -6.55
C ASP A 24 -29.17 -16.51 -5.05
N GLU A 25 -27.90 -16.28 -4.69
CA GLU A 25 -27.43 -16.06 -3.32
C GLU A 25 -27.71 -17.22 -2.34
N LYS A 26 -27.93 -18.42 -2.87
CA LYS A 26 -28.13 -19.62 -2.06
C LYS A 26 -26.80 -20.31 -1.80
N GLU A 27 -26.46 -20.48 -0.52
CA GLU A 27 -25.30 -21.28 -0.11
C GLU A 27 -25.55 -22.76 -0.46
N LEU A 28 -24.66 -23.30 -1.29
CA LEU A 28 -24.71 -24.71 -1.72
C LEU A 28 -23.92 -25.60 -0.75
N SER A 29 -22.77 -25.13 -0.29
CA SER A 29 -21.91 -25.89 0.59
C SER A 29 -20.86 -25.02 1.25
N HIS A 30 -20.27 -25.53 2.33
CA HIS A 30 -19.16 -24.94 3.06
C HIS A 30 -18.14 -26.02 3.43
N LYS A 31 -16.84 -25.70 3.37
CA LYS A 31 -15.77 -26.59 3.79
C LYS A 31 -14.49 -25.79 4.13
N SER A 32 -13.72 -26.26 5.13
CA SER A 32 -12.43 -25.72 5.51
C SER A 32 -11.29 -26.49 4.85
N PHE A 33 -10.20 -25.76 4.53
CA PHE A 33 -9.01 -26.29 3.86
C PHE A 33 -7.74 -25.70 4.48
N ASN A 34 -6.61 -26.36 4.26
CA ASN A 34 -5.31 -25.82 4.63
C ASN A 34 -4.89 -24.71 3.65
N ASN A 35 -4.27 -23.66 4.15
CA ASN A 35 -3.72 -22.56 3.30
C ASN A 35 -2.35 -22.96 2.73
N THR A 36 -2.36 -23.99 1.88
CA THR A 36 -1.21 -24.58 1.17
C THR A 36 -1.61 -24.90 -0.26
N PRO A 37 -0.66 -25.12 -1.19
CA PRO A 37 -0.97 -25.52 -2.58
C PRO A 37 -1.88 -26.74 -2.65
N GLU A 38 -1.63 -27.76 -1.80
CA GLU A 38 -2.41 -29.01 -1.75
C GLU A 38 -3.83 -28.75 -1.23
N GLY A 39 -3.96 -27.85 -0.24
CA GLY A 39 -5.27 -27.44 0.27
C GLY A 39 -6.09 -26.66 -0.77
N ILE A 40 -5.44 -25.85 -1.58
CA ILE A 40 -6.10 -25.14 -2.70
C ILE A 40 -6.48 -26.13 -3.81
N GLN A 41 -5.65 -27.11 -4.12
CA GLN A 41 -6.03 -28.20 -5.01
C GLN A 41 -7.26 -28.95 -4.49
N SER A 42 -7.27 -29.28 -3.20
CA SER A 42 -8.42 -29.94 -2.53
C SER A 42 -9.69 -29.08 -2.58
N LEU A 43 -9.58 -27.74 -2.56
CA LEU A 43 -10.72 -26.83 -2.81
C LEU A 43 -11.25 -26.99 -4.23
N LEU A 44 -10.37 -27.03 -5.22
CA LEU A 44 -10.79 -27.21 -6.63
C LEU A 44 -11.41 -28.57 -6.86
N ASP A 45 -10.88 -29.64 -6.27
CA ASP A 45 -11.43 -30.99 -6.33
C ASP A 45 -12.83 -31.06 -5.67
N TRP A 46 -12.99 -30.41 -4.51
CA TRP A 46 -14.28 -30.29 -3.84
C TRP A 46 -15.32 -29.58 -4.73
N ILE A 47 -14.92 -28.51 -5.42
CA ILE A 47 -15.81 -27.78 -6.34
C ILE A 47 -16.14 -28.63 -7.58
N ALA A 48 -15.17 -29.39 -8.11
CA ALA A 48 -15.38 -30.31 -9.24
C ALA A 48 -16.45 -31.36 -8.95
N GLY A 49 -16.60 -31.78 -7.69
CA GLY A 49 -17.69 -32.65 -7.24
C GLY A 49 -19.10 -32.12 -7.45
N TYR A 50 -19.25 -30.80 -7.67
CA TYR A 50 -20.54 -30.17 -8.04
C TYR A 50 -20.74 -30.06 -9.55
N HIS A 51 -19.87 -30.63 -10.37
CA HIS A 51 -19.89 -30.55 -11.85
C HIS A 51 -19.91 -29.13 -12.39
N LEU A 52 -19.27 -28.19 -11.69
CA LEU A 52 -19.19 -26.77 -12.08
C LEU A 52 -17.90 -26.49 -12.86
N SER A 53 -18.02 -25.75 -13.97
CA SER A 53 -16.86 -25.30 -14.74
C SER A 53 -16.15 -24.13 -14.03
N LEU A 54 -14.82 -24.21 -13.87
CA LEU A 54 -13.99 -23.14 -13.28
C LEU A 54 -14.16 -21.79 -14.00
N SER A 55 -14.42 -21.80 -15.31
CA SER A 55 -14.67 -20.58 -16.09
C SER A 55 -15.97 -19.84 -15.71
N LYS A 56 -16.88 -20.52 -15.01
CA LYS A 56 -18.15 -19.96 -14.51
C LYS A 56 -18.12 -19.62 -13.02
N LEU A 57 -16.97 -19.77 -12.38
CA LEU A 57 -16.73 -19.50 -10.96
C LEU A 57 -15.89 -18.25 -10.74
N LEU A 58 -16.28 -17.45 -9.78
CA LEU A 58 -15.47 -16.34 -9.29
C LEU A 58 -15.17 -16.55 -7.79
N PHE A 59 -13.88 -16.65 -7.48
CA PHE A 59 -13.40 -16.72 -6.12
C PHE A 59 -13.16 -15.32 -5.58
N CYS A 60 -13.48 -15.09 -4.32
CA CYS A 60 -13.26 -13.83 -3.65
C CYS A 60 -12.66 -14.06 -2.27
N ALA A 61 -11.62 -13.32 -1.93
CA ALA A 61 -11.07 -13.29 -0.59
C ALA A 61 -10.87 -11.85 -0.10
N GLU A 62 -10.81 -11.67 1.22
CA GLU A 62 -10.34 -10.41 1.79
C GLU A 62 -8.85 -10.22 1.54
N ASN A 63 -8.42 -9.01 1.18
CA ASN A 63 -7.00 -8.69 0.99
C ASN A 63 -6.30 -8.53 2.35
N MET A 64 -5.89 -9.64 2.95
CA MET A 64 -5.22 -9.74 4.25
C MET A 64 -3.68 -9.81 4.14
N GLY A 65 -3.11 -9.18 3.13
CA GLY A 65 -1.66 -9.11 2.95
C GLY A 65 -1.02 -10.47 2.66
N SER A 66 -0.07 -10.93 3.50
CA SER A 66 0.67 -12.17 3.25
C SER A 66 -0.17 -13.45 3.34
N TYR A 67 -1.31 -13.43 4.02
CA TYR A 67 -2.14 -14.62 4.18
C TYR A 67 -2.78 -15.09 2.87
N VAL A 68 -3.07 -14.18 1.95
CA VAL A 68 -3.65 -14.50 0.65
C VAL A 68 -2.60 -14.76 -0.45
N THR A 69 -1.30 -14.77 -0.11
CA THR A 69 -0.23 -14.94 -1.10
C THR A 69 -0.34 -16.29 -1.79
N GLU A 70 -0.50 -17.37 -1.02
CA GLU A 70 -0.61 -18.74 -1.56
C GLU A 70 -1.81 -18.87 -2.50
N LEU A 71 -2.97 -18.42 -2.06
CA LEU A 71 -4.18 -18.38 -2.87
C LEU A 71 -4.00 -17.57 -4.17
N SER A 72 -3.31 -16.44 -4.07
CA SER A 72 -3.07 -15.52 -5.19
C SER A 72 -2.14 -16.14 -6.24
N VAL A 73 -1.07 -16.80 -5.83
CA VAL A 73 -0.14 -17.51 -6.72
C VAL A 73 -0.86 -18.69 -7.36
N SER A 74 -1.55 -19.50 -6.57
CA SER A 74 -2.29 -20.66 -7.03
C SER A 74 -3.40 -20.30 -8.03
N SER A 75 -4.06 -19.15 -7.84
CA SER A 75 -5.11 -18.70 -8.78
C SER A 75 -4.56 -18.53 -10.20
N VAL A 76 -3.35 -18.01 -10.35
CA VAL A 76 -2.71 -17.82 -11.65
C VAL A 76 -2.13 -19.13 -12.17
N CYS A 77 -1.47 -19.93 -11.33
CA CYS A 77 -0.87 -21.21 -11.73
C CYS A 77 -1.92 -22.25 -12.13
N MET A 78 -3.05 -22.31 -11.42
CA MET A 78 -4.15 -23.28 -11.65
C MET A 78 -5.28 -22.70 -12.53
N GLY A 79 -5.21 -21.42 -12.93
CA GLY A 79 -6.08 -20.80 -13.92
C GLY A 79 -7.52 -20.52 -13.44
N PHE A 80 -7.74 -20.23 -12.17
CA PHE A 80 -9.08 -19.84 -11.67
C PHE A 80 -9.20 -18.32 -11.43
N SER A 81 -10.39 -17.78 -11.64
CA SER A 81 -10.67 -16.36 -11.48
C SER A 81 -10.76 -15.97 -10.01
N LEU A 82 -9.83 -15.15 -9.53
CA LEU A 82 -9.78 -14.63 -8.16
C LEU A 82 -9.97 -13.11 -8.14
N THR A 83 -10.69 -12.60 -7.15
CA THR A 83 -10.71 -11.17 -6.81
C THR A 83 -10.36 -10.98 -5.34
N LEU A 84 -9.54 -9.95 -5.04
CA LEU A 84 -9.18 -9.58 -3.67
C LEU A 84 -9.85 -8.26 -3.31
N VAL A 85 -10.61 -8.26 -2.23
CA VAL A 85 -11.40 -7.09 -1.81
C VAL A 85 -10.90 -6.58 -0.45
N CYS A 86 -10.93 -5.26 -0.27
CA CYS A 86 -10.61 -4.66 1.03
C CYS A 86 -11.63 -5.11 2.09
N PRO A 87 -11.19 -5.61 3.26
CA PRO A 87 -12.08 -6.07 4.35
C PRO A 87 -13.12 -5.03 4.75
N LEU A 88 -12.74 -3.76 4.81
CA LEU A 88 -13.66 -2.66 5.13
C LEU A 88 -14.77 -2.48 4.09
N THR A 89 -14.50 -2.79 2.83
CA THR A 89 -15.51 -2.69 1.76
C THR A 89 -16.57 -3.75 1.95
N ILE A 90 -16.16 -4.99 2.22
CA ILE A 90 -17.08 -6.09 2.53
C ILE A 90 -17.88 -5.74 3.79
N LYS A 91 -17.21 -5.40 4.88
CA LYS A 91 -17.87 -5.06 6.15
C LYS A 91 -18.91 -3.93 6.03
N LYS A 92 -18.64 -2.91 5.23
CA LYS A 92 -19.57 -1.79 5.03
C LYS A 92 -20.75 -2.13 4.12
N SER A 93 -20.62 -3.11 3.23
CA SER A 93 -21.69 -3.51 2.30
C SER A 93 -22.74 -4.42 2.94
N ILE A 94 -22.38 -5.12 4.01
CA ILE A 94 -23.21 -6.18 4.60
C ILE A 94 -24.22 -5.64 5.63
N GLY A 95 -24.08 -4.37 6.07
CA GLY A 95 -24.96 -3.76 7.09
C GLY A 95 -24.69 -4.28 8.50
N LEU A 96 -25.69 -4.17 9.39
CA LEU A 96 -25.62 -4.63 10.78
C LEU A 96 -25.76 -6.15 10.84
N GLN A 97 -24.72 -6.83 11.32
CA GLN A 97 -24.72 -8.29 11.43
C GLN A 97 -24.35 -8.72 12.86
N ARG A 98 -24.96 -9.85 13.30
CA ARG A 98 -24.66 -10.50 14.57
C ARG A 98 -23.97 -11.84 14.31
N GLY A 99 -23.06 -12.21 15.21
CA GLY A 99 -22.25 -13.44 15.09
C GLY A 99 -21.03 -13.26 14.20
N ASN A 100 -19.93 -13.92 14.57
CA ASN A 100 -18.65 -13.88 13.86
C ASN A 100 -18.00 -15.25 14.01
N ASN A 101 -17.84 -15.96 12.92
CA ASN A 101 -16.99 -17.15 12.81
C ASN A 101 -16.60 -17.32 11.34
N ASP A 102 -15.55 -18.08 11.09
CA ASP A 102 -14.91 -18.22 9.79
C ASP A 102 -15.89 -18.69 8.69
N ARG A 103 -16.83 -19.60 9.04
CA ARG A 103 -17.92 -20.03 8.14
C ARG A 103 -18.83 -18.88 7.74
N ILE A 104 -19.28 -18.08 8.72
CA ILE A 104 -20.17 -16.95 8.46
C ILE A 104 -19.44 -15.89 7.63
N ASP A 105 -18.17 -15.67 7.89
CA ASP A 105 -17.38 -14.68 7.17
C ASP A 105 -17.09 -15.13 5.73
N ALA A 106 -16.76 -16.39 5.48
CA ALA A 106 -16.68 -16.95 4.14
C ALA A 106 -17.99 -16.81 3.35
N LYS A 107 -19.15 -17.05 4.01
CA LYS A 107 -20.47 -16.84 3.41
C LYS A 107 -20.75 -15.37 3.07
N ARG A 108 -20.35 -14.45 3.96
CA ARG A 108 -20.48 -12.99 3.73
C ARG A 108 -19.65 -12.54 2.54
N ILE A 109 -18.44 -13.07 2.40
CA ILE A 109 -17.56 -12.80 1.26
C ILE A 109 -18.21 -13.33 -0.04
N ALA A 110 -18.80 -14.55 -0.01
CA ALA A 110 -19.51 -15.12 -1.15
C ALA A 110 -20.71 -14.27 -1.57
N ASN A 111 -21.55 -13.83 -0.62
CA ASN A 111 -22.67 -12.92 -0.87
C ASN A 111 -22.19 -11.59 -1.48
N TYR A 112 -21.13 -11.02 -0.91
CA TYR A 112 -20.58 -9.76 -1.40
C TYR A 112 -20.17 -9.87 -2.87
N VAL A 113 -19.43 -10.92 -3.25
CA VAL A 113 -18.99 -11.07 -4.63
C VAL A 113 -20.16 -11.39 -5.58
N ALA A 114 -21.16 -12.15 -5.14
CA ALA A 114 -22.36 -12.44 -5.95
C ALA A 114 -23.09 -11.14 -6.34
N LEU A 115 -23.21 -10.19 -5.41
CA LEU A 115 -23.86 -8.90 -5.64
C LEU A 115 -23.03 -7.91 -6.45
N HIS A 116 -21.70 -7.96 -6.31
CA HIS A 116 -20.81 -6.89 -6.78
C HIS A 116 -19.84 -7.29 -7.89
N TYR A 117 -19.79 -8.56 -8.33
CA TYR A 117 -18.77 -9.09 -9.25
C TYR A 117 -18.55 -8.28 -10.51
N ARG A 118 -19.59 -7.62 -11.05
CA ARG A 118 -19.49 -6.80 -12.26
C ARG A 118 -18.60 -5.57 -12.11
N LYS A 119 -18.35 -5.14 -10.87
CA LYS A 119 -17.54 -3.96 -10.53
C LYS A 119 -16.16 -4.34 -10.00
N LEU A 120 -15.89 -5.64 -9.83
CA LEU A 120 -14.65 -6.12 -9.25
C LEU A 120 -13.65 -6.46 -10.36
N GLU A 121 -12.40 -6.13 -10.09
CA GLU A 121 -11.28 -6.48 -10.96
C GLU A 121 -10.72 -7.86 -10.56
N LEU A 122 -10.35 -8.65 -11.56
CA LEU A 122 -9.66 -9.89 -11.32
C LEU A 122 -8.25 -9.63 -10.82
N TYR A 123 -7.80 -10.47 -9.91
CA TYR A 123 -6.44 -10.43 -9.39
C TYR A 123 -5.44 -10.72 -10.52
N LYS A 124 -4.37 -9.95 -10.51
CA LYS A 124 -3.19 -10.15 -11.36
C LYS A 124 -1.97 -10.20 -10.48
N LEU A 125 -1.03 -11.08 -10.79
CA LEU A 125 0.25 -11.08 -10.09
C LEU A 125 0.93 -9.73 -10.28
N PRO A 126 1.44 -9.15 -9.19
CA PRO A 126 2.20 -7.91 -9.27
C PRO A 126 3.52 -8.16 -10.01
N ASP A 127 4.06 -7.10 -10.58
CA ASP A 127 5.39 -7.13 -11.19
C ASP A 127 6.43 -7.62 -10.18
N LYS A 128 7.27 -8.60 -10.61
CA LYS A 128 8.26 -9.26 -9.75
C LYS A 128 9.30 -8.26 -9.20
N ASP A 129 9.71 -7.29 -10.00
CA ASP A 129 10.71 -6.32 -9.58
C ASP A 129 10.11 -5.31 -8.60
N LEU A 130 8.84 -4.94 -8.75
CA LEU A 130 8.14 -4.14 -7.75
C LEU A 130 7.95 -4.90 -6.43
N VAL A 131 7.72 -6.21 -6.46
CA VAL A 131 7.68 -7.02 -5.24
C VAL A 131 9.04 -7.04 -4.54
N ARG A 132 10.13 -7.23 -5.30
CA ARG A 132 11.51 -7.17 -4.78
C ARG A 132 11.85 -5.81 -4.19
N LEU A 133 11.50 -4.72 -4.88
CA LEU A 133 11.69 -3.35 -4.38
C LEU A 133 10.91 -3.10 -3.09
N ARG A 134 9.66 -3.57 -2.97
CA ARG A 134 8.87 -3.49 -1.72
C ARG A 134 9.56 -4.21 -0.57
N GLY A 135 10.14 -5.39 -0.83
CA GLY A 135 10.95 -6.12 0.15
C GLY A 135 12.13 -5.28 0.65
N TRP A 136 12.88 -4.67 -0.26
CA TRP A 136 14.00 -3.80 0.09
C TRP A 136 13.58 -2.54 0.86
N ILE A 137 12.43 -1.93 0.53
CA ILE A 137 11.88 -0.79 1.31
C ILE A 137 11.61 -1.21 2.75
N ILE A 138 11.00 -2.37 2.98
CA ILE A 138 10.72 -2.89 4.33
C ILE A 138 12.01 -3.10 5.11
N VAL A 139 13.03 -3.71 4.50
CA VAL A 139 14.35 -3.93 5.12
C VAL A 139 14.99 -2.58 5.47
N ARG A 140 15.02 -1.64 4.52
CA ARG A 140 15.57 -0.30 4.73
C ARG A 140 14.88 0.43 5.87
N ASP A 141 13.55 0.43 5.90
CA ASP A 141 12.79 1.13 6.93
C ASP A 141 13.01 0.55 8.32
N ASN A 142 13.20 -0.77 8.41
CA ASN A 142 13.60 -1.43 9.65
C ASN A 142 15.00 -0.97 10.09
N LEU A 143 15.96 -0.96 9.17
CA LEU A 143 17.34 -0.47 9.47
C LEU A 143 17.34 1.00 9.90
N VAL A 144 16.51 1.85 9.27
CA VAL A 144 16.37 3.26 9.67
C VAL A 144 15.76 3.40 11.07
N LYS A 145 14.79 2.56 11.44
CA LYS A 145 14.24 2.52 12.81
C LYS A 145 15.31 2.10 13.80
N GLN A 146 16.09 1.06 13.50
CA GLN A 146 17.21 0.62 14.34
C GLN A 146 18.25 1.73 14.50
N LYS A 147 18.66 2.40 13.41
CA LYS A 147 19.57 3.55 13.45
C LYS A 147 19.08 4.62 14.41
N VAL A 148 17.81 5.03 14.32
CA VAL A 148 17.24 6.05 15.20
C VAL A 148 17.23 5.60 16.66
N SER A 149 16.90 4.32 16.91
CA SER A 149 16.95 3.75 18.27
C SER A 149 18.35 3.75 18.84
N SER A 150 19.37 3.33 18.05
CA SER A 150 20.77 3.32 18.49
C SER A 150 21.30 4.73 18.79
N ILE A 151 20.91 5.74 17.98
CA ILE A 151 21.29 7.13 18.23
C ILE A 151 20.73 7.63 19.58
N LYS A 152 19.45 7.37 19.86
CA LYS A 152 18.82 7.75 21.13
C LYS A 152 19.46 7.04 22.32
N LEU A 153 19.85 5.78 22.13
CA LEU A 153 20.54 5.02 23.16
C LEU A 153 21.93 5.60 23.45
N LEU A 154 22.69 5.98 22.42
CA LEU A 154 23.97 6.67 22.57
C LEU A 154 23.84 8.01 23.32
N GLU A 155 22.77 8.79 23.04
CA GLU A 155 22.47 10.01 23.79
C GLU A 155 22.26 9.72 25.30
N THR A 156 21.58 8.62 25.63
CA THR A 156 21.36 8.16 27.01
C THR A 156 22.68 7.77 27.68
N PHE A 157 23.49 6.95 27.00
CA PHE A 157 24.81 6.54 27.54
C PHE A 157 25.76 7.70 27.70
N SER A 158 25.70 8.71 26.83
CA SER A 158 26.47 9.95 26.98
C SER A 158 26.11 10.73 28.27
N GLN A 159 24.88 10.63 28.74
CA GLN A 159 24.49 11.19 30.05
C GLN A 159 24.98 10.31 31.21
N MET A 160 24.92 8.99 31.06
CA MET A 160 25.39 8.02 32.06
C MET A 160 26.90 8.10 32.26
N ALA A 161 27.68 8.44 31.23
CA ALA A 161 29.13 8.64 31.31
C ALA A 161 29.54 9.72 32.29
N LYS A 162 28.64 10.61 32.73
CA LYS A 162 28.90 11.60 33.79
C LYS A 162 28.86 10.97 35.19
N LEU A 163 28.30 9.76 35.33
CA LEU A 163 28.10 9.09 36.63
C LEU A 163 29.03 7.90 36.81
N ALA A 164 29.37 7.21 35.70
CA ALA A 164 30.20 6.00 35.71
C ALA A 164 30.95 5.86 34.39
N ASP A 165 32.01 5.07 34.35
CA ASP A 165 32.66 4.69 33.09
C ASP A 165 31.78 3.70 32.31
N VAL A 166 31.29 4.14 31.17
CA VAL A 166 30.46 3.37 30.22
C VAL A 166 31.07 3.35 28.81
N THR A 167 32.36 3.61 28.71
CA THR A 167 33.12 3.77 27.46
C THR A 167 33.00 2.54 26.57
N GLU A 168 33.12 1.35 27.16
CA GLU A 168 32.97 0.08 26.41
C GLU A 168 31.57 -0.07 25.78
N SER A 169 30.52 0.24 26.54
CA SER A 169 29.15 0.21 26.05
C SER A 169 28.89 1.22 24.92
N ILE A 170 29.48 2.41 25.02
CA ILE A 170 29.39 3.44 23.96
C ILE A 170 30.08 2.94 22.69
N SER A 171 31.31 2.42 22.80
CA SER A 171 32.08 1.90 21.68
C SER A 171 31.33 0.78 20.94
N PHE A 172 30.72 -0.15 21.68
CA PHE A 172 29.88 -1.22 21.09
C PHE A 172 28.71 -0.66 20.32
N LEU A 173 28.00 0.33 20.86
CA LEU A 173 26.85 0.95 20.19
C LEU A 173 27.28 1.77 18.94
N GLU A 174 28.42 2.40 18.95
CA GLU A 174 28.97 3.12 17.80
C GLU A 174 29.36 2.19 16.67
N GLU A 175 29.95 1.04 16.97
CA GLU A 175 30.24 -0.01 15.98
C GLU A 175 28.96 -0.55 15.36
N GLN A 176 27.96 -0.85 16.19
CA GLN A 176 26.64 -1.29 15.72
C GLN A 176 26.02 -0.23 14.80
N LEU A 177 26.06 1.05 15.18
CA LEU A 177 25.52 2.15 14.38
C LEU A 177 26.26 2.31 13.04
N LYS A 178 27.57 2.11 13.01
CA LYS A 178 28.37 2.08 11.77
C LYS A 178 27.91 0.95 10.85
N SER A 179 27.77 -0.27 11.38
CA SER A 179 27.28 -1.44 10.62
C SER A 179 25.87 -1.19 10.03
N ILE A 180 24.97 -0.59 10.82
CA ILE A 180 23.61 -0.26 10.32
C ILE A 180 23.67 0.75 9.18
N LYS A 181 24.51 1.79 9.28
CA LYS A 181 24.66 2.79 8.20
C LYS A 181 25.17 2.14 6.90
N GLU A 182 26.17 1.27 6.98
CA GLU A 182 26.69 0.53 5.83
C GLU A 182 25.64 -0.38 5.20
N LYS A 183 24.84 -1.09 6.01
CA LYS A 183 23.73 -1.91 5.53
C LYS A 183 22.67 -1.08 4.80
N ILE A 184 22.35 0.13 5.29
CA ILE A 184 21.40 1.02 4.62
C ILE A 184 21.92 1.39 3.22
N LEU A 185 23.20 1.76 3.09
CA LEU A 185 23.79 2.09 1.79
C LEU A 185 23.73 0.90 0.82
N LYS A 186 24.11 -0.31 1.26
CA LYS A 186 24.02 -1.53 0.44
C LYS A 186 22.60 -1.82 -0.04
N VAL A 187 21.60 -1.60 0.81
CA VAL A 187 20.17 -1.77 0.44
C VAL A 187 19.76 -0.72 -0.58
N GLU A 188 20.17 0.52 -0.43
CA GLU A 188 19.86 1.60 -1.38
C GLU A 188 20.52 1.34 -2.75
N GLU A 189 21.77 0.89 -2.78
CA GLU A 189 22.47 0.46 -4.01
C GLU A 189 21.75 -0.71 -4.69
N ALA A 190 21.35 -1.74 -3.94
CA ALA A 190 20.61 -2.88 -4.49
C ALA A 190 19.26 -2.47 -5.12
N MET A 191 18.57 -1.49 -4.51
CA MET A 191 17.34 -0.95 -5.09
C MET A 191 17.60 -0.19 -6.40
N GLU A 192 18.67 0.61 -6.48
CA GLU A 192 19.02 1.33 -7.70
C GLU A 192 19.44 0.38 -8.84
N GLN A 193 20.21 -0.65 -8.53
CA GLN A 193 20.58 -1.68 -9.50
C GLN A 193 19.35 -2.41 -10.06
N LEU A 194 18.39 -2.75 -9.18
CA LEU A 194 17.16 -3.42 -9.60
C LEU A 194 16.32 -2.51 -10.52
N ILE A 195 16.26 -1.22 -10.26
CA ILE A 195 15.55 -0.27 -11.12
C ILE A 195 16.26 -0.13 -12.47
N ALA A 196 17.58 -0.02 -12.45
CA ALA A 196 18.39 0.12 -13.68
C ALA A 196 18.26 -1.10 -14.62
N ALA A 197 18.00 -2.29 -14.06
CA ALA A 197 17.80 -3.52 -14.84
C ALA A 197 16.44 -3.59 -15.54
N SER A 198 15.44 -2.78 -15.13
CA SER A 198 14.09 -2.76 -15.71
C SER A 198 13.87 -1.48 -16.49
N SER A 199 13.76 -1.56 -17.83
CA SER A 199 13.61 -0.38 -18.69
C SER A 199 12.39 0.47 -18.37
N SER A 200 11.24 -0.15 -18.06
CA SER A 200 9.99 0.58 -17.73
C SER A 200 10.07 1.27 -16.39
N LEU A 201 10.67 0.64 -15.36
CA LEU A 201 10.89 1.23 -14.06
C LEU A 201 11.93 2.35 -14.14
N TYR A 202 13.00 2.15 -14.87
CA TYR A 202 14.07 3.14 -15.01
C TYR A 202 13.59 4.42 -15.69
N THR A 203 12.80 4.32 -16.76
CA THR A 203 12.22 5.49 -17.43
C THR A 203 11.38 6.31 -16.45
N ASN A 204 10.44 5.68 -15.76
CA ASN A 204 9.58 6.35 -14.79
C ASN A 204 10.36 6.86 -13.56
N TYR A 205 11.41 6.15 -13.15
CA TYR A 205 12.32 6.61 -12.11
C TYR A 205 12.98 7.94 -12.49
N LEU A 206 13.54 8.06 -13.69
CA LEU A 206 14.17 9.29 -14.16
C LEU A 206 13.17 10.45 -14.24
N LEU A 207 11.96 10.19 -14.74
CA LEU A 207 10.90 11.19 -14.80
C LEU A 207 10.53 11.72 -13.40
N LEU A 208 10.36 10.86 -12.43
CA LEU A 208 10.06 11.27 -11.05
C LEU A 208 11.22 12.01 -10.39
N ARG A 209 12.46 11.57 -10.65
CA ARG A 209 13.68 12.23 -10.15
C ARG A 209 13.87 13.65 -10.70
N SER A 210 13.29 13.99 -11.83
CA SER A 210 13.30 15.35 -12.37
C SER A 210 12.53 16.35 -11.50
N ILE A 211 11.62 15.89 -10.65
CA ILE A 211 10.81 16.75 -9.77
C ILE A 211 11.62 17.13 -8.53
N LYS A 212 11.91 18.41 -8.36
CA LYS A 212 12.62 18.91 -7.17
C LYS A 212 11.85 18.55 -5.89
N GLY A 213 12.54 17.91 -4.96
CA GLY A 213 11.97 17.42 -3.71
C GLY A 213 11.70 15.91 -3.70
N ILE A 214 11.69 15.24 -4.84
CA ILE A 214 11.56 13.78 -4.91
C ILE A 214 12.96 13.16 -4.98
N GLY A 215 13.40 12.58 -3.86
CA GLY A 215 14.66 11.82 -3.75
C GLY A 215 14.50 10.36 -4.20
N ILE A 216 15.60 9.60 -4.22
CA ILE A 216 15.66 8.19 -4.62
C ILE A 216 14.57 7.38 -3.94
N ILE A 217 14.53 7.37 -2.62
CA ILE A 217 13.61 6.56 -1.83
C ILE A 217 12.15 6.95 -2.08
N ASN A 218 11.86 8.25 -2.16
CA ASN A 218 10.49 8.71 -2.48
C ASN A 218 10.05 8.23 -3.88
N THR A 219 10.96 8.23 -4.86
CA THR A 219 10.71 7.71 -6.19
C THR A 219 10.36 6.23 -6.15
N ILE A 220 11.18 5.42 -5.46
CA ILE A 220 10.98 3.97 -5.34
C ILE A 220 9.65 3.66 -4.66
N VAL A 221 9.34 4.35 -3.57
CA VAL A 221 8.06 4.18 -2.87
C VAL A 221 6.88 4.54 -3.76
N LEU A 222 6.97 5.63 -4.55
CA LEU A 222 5.91 5.99 -5.49
C LEU A 222 5.71 4.91 -6.56
N LEU A 223 6.78 4.41 -7.19
CA LEU A 223 6.70 3.32 -8.17
C LEU A 223 6.04 2.08 -7.56
N CYS A 224 6.47 1.66 -6.37
CA CYS A 224 5.93 0.48 -5.70
C CYS A 224 4.45 0.61 -5.32
N VAL A 225 4.05 1.76 -4.76
CA VAL A 225 2.69 1.94 -4.23
C VAL A 225 1.67 2.16 -5.33
N THR A 226 2.10 2.78 -6.44
CA THR A 226 1.23 3.03 -7.60
C THR A 226 1.24 1.89 -8.61
N ASP A 227 2.02 0.83 -8.36
CA ASP A 227 2.25 -0.24 -9.32
C ASP A 227 2.75 0.30 -10.66
N ASN A 228 3.86 1.03 -10.60
CA ASN A 228 4.42 1.78 -11.73
C ASN A 228 3.38 2.70 -12.41
N PHE A 229 2.52 3.36 -11.61
CA PHE A 229 1.41 4.23 -12.03
C PHE A 229 0.28 3.54 -12.81
N GLN A 230 0.16 2.21 -12.70
CA GLN A 230 -0.95 1.46 -13.29
C GLN A 230 -2.16 1.34 -12.34
N ARG A 231 -1.94 1.39 -11.03
CA ARG A 231 -2.98 1.18 -10.01
C ARG A 231 -3.98 2.33 -9.87
N PHE A 232 -3.57 3.53 -10.21
CA PHE A 232 -4.40 4.74 -10.04
C PHE A 232 -4.48 5.49 -11.35
N ASP A 233 -5.67 5.65 -11.89
CA ASP A 233 -5.95 6.35 -13.15
C ASP A 233 -5.83 7.89 -13.04
N ASN A 234 -5.87 8.44 -11.81
CA ASN A 234 -5.70 9.87 -11.61
C ASN A 234 -5.06 10.24 -10.26
N PRO A 235 -4.41 11.42 -10.17
CA PRO A 235 -3.72 11.85 -8.96
C PRO A 235 -4.65 12.07 -7.77
N ARG A 236 -5.95 12.35 -7.99
CA ARG A 236 -6.90 12.59 -6.89
C ARG A 236 -7.23 11.30 -6.14
N LYS A 237 -7.41 10.18 -6.86
CA LYS A 237 -7.59 8.86 -6.23
C LYS A 237 -6.37 8.48 -5.38
N PHE A 238 -5.16 8.69 -5.91
CA PHE A 238 -3.94 8.45 -5.15
C PHE A 238 -3.80 9.40 -3.94
N ALA A 239 -4.16 10.68 -4.08
CA ALA A 239 -4.19 11.62 -2.96
C ALA A 239 -5.18 11.22 -1.86
N CYS A 240 -6.34 10.64 -2.23
CA CYS A 240 -7.28 10.04 -1.27
C CYS A 240 -6.64 8.85 -0.55
N TYR A 241 -6.03 7.94 -1.29
CA TYR A 241 -5.34 6.76 -0.73
C TYR A 241 -4.23 7.14 0.26
N CYS A 242 -3.47 8.22 -0.02
CA CYS A 242 -2.40 8.71 0.86
C CYS A 242 -2.90 9.63 1.99
N GLY A 243 -4.19 9.90 2.10
CA GLY A 243 -4.73 10.84 3.09
C GLY A 243 -4.25 12.27 2.90
N VAL A 244 -4.07 12.69 1.65
CA VAL A 244 -3.71 14.05 1.27
C VAL A 244 -4.95 14.84 0.82
N ALA A 245 -5.89 14.19 0.13
CA ALA A 245 -7.14 14.82 -0.26
C ALA A 245 -8.04 15.04 0.97
N PRO A 246 -8.49 16.28 1.22
CA PRO A 246 -9.44 16.57 2.27
C PRO A 246 -10.87 16.26 1.80
N PHE A 247 -11.72 15.83 2.74
CA PHE A 247 -13.14 15.60 2.54
C PHE A 247 -13.93 16.56 3.41
N GLU A 248 -14.97 17.15 2.84
CA GLU A 248 -15.93 17.97 3.58
C GLU A 248 -16.81 17.07 4.44
N HIS A 249 -17.16 17.55 5.61
CA HIS A 249 -18.09 16.89 6.51
C HIS A 249 -19.25 17.85 6.79
N THR A 250 -20.20 17.88 5.85
CA THR A 250 -21.40 18.72 5.96
C THR A 250 -22.63 17.86 5.80
N SER A 251 -23.66 18.10 6.60
CA SER A 251 -24.97 17.45 6.46
C SER A 251 -26.07 18.47 6.73
N GLY A 252 -26.85 18.75 5.71
CA GLY A 252 -27.89 19.77 5.75
C GLY A 252 -27.37 21.16 6.13
N ILE A 253 -28.20 21.93 6.83
CA ILE A 253 -27.87 23.29 7.27
C ILE A 253 -27.15 23.29 8.64
N SER A 254 -27.36 22.25 9.45
CA SER A 254 -26.97 22.20 10.87
C SER A 254 -25.56 21.65 11.12
N ILE A 255 -25.03 20.78 10.25
CA ILE A 255 -23.72 20.16 10.45
C ILE A 255 -22.70 20.76 9.50
N ARG A 256 -21.79 21.59 10.02
CA ARG A 256 -20.62 22.13 9.32
C ARG A 256 -19.34 21.68 10.05
N GLY A 257 -18.94 20.43 9.81
CA GLY A 257 -17.71 19.88 10.36
C GLY A 257 -16.45 20.43 9.65
N LYS A 258 -15.29 20.34 10.34
CA LYS A 258 -14.02 20.71 9.73
C LYS A 258 -13.66 19.72 8.62
N THR A 259 -13.24 20.23 7.47
CA THR A 259 -12.70 19.44 6.37
C THR A 259 -11.46 18.66 6.83
N GLN A 260 -11.49 17.34 6.74
CA GLN A 260 -10.44 16.45 7.24
C GLN A 260 -10.04 15.40 6.20
N THR A 261 -8.80 14.91 6.31
CA THR A 261 -8.35 13.77 5.51
C THR A 261 -8.86 12.46 6.13
N SER A 262 -9.11 11.44 5.29
CA SER A 262 -9.59 10.14 5.75
C SER A 262 -8.63 9.48 6.76
N SER A 263 -9.16 8.90 7.83
CA SER A 263 -8.41 8.07 8.78
C SER A 263 -7.99 6.71 8.19
N LEU A 264 -8.66 6.26 7.13
CA LEU A 264 -8.41 5.01 6.42
C LEU A 264 -7.24 5.10 5.42
N ALA A 265 -6.57 6.25 5.37
CA ALA A 265 -5.48 6.49 4.45
C ALA A 265 -4.19 5.73 4.81
N ASN A 266 -3.38 5.44 3.80
CA ASN A 266 -2.04 4.89 4.00
C ASN A 266 -1.11 5.95 4.61
N LYS A 267 -0.90 5.84 5.93
CA LYS A 267 -0.10 6.79 6.71
C LYS A 267 1.39 6.69 6.40
N GLU A 268 1.89 5.52 6.00
CA GLU A 268 3.31 5.33 5.66
C GLU A 268 3.69 6.10 4.40
N VAL A 269 2.89 5.98 3.35
CA VAL A 269 3.10 6.76 2.11
C VAL A 269 3.01 8.26 2.38
N LYS A 270 2.12 8.68 3.28
CA LYS A 270 2.00 10.08 3.69
C LYS A 270 3.29 10.61 4.32
N VAL A 271 4.04 9.79 5.08
CA VAL A 271 5.34 10.18 5.66
C VAL A 271 6.34 10.47 4.55
N TYR A 272 6.46 9.62 3.54
CA TYR A 272 7.35 9.83 2.39
C TYR A 272 6.98 11.10 1.62
N LEU A 273 5.70 11.31 1.34
CA LEU A 273 5.21 12.54 0.72
C LEU A 273 5.48 13.79 1.57
N THR A 274 5.48 13.65 2.91
CA THR A 274 5.84 14.75 3.81
C THR A 274 7.30 15.13 3.66
N ARG A 275 8.20 14.15 3.64
CA ARG A 275 9.64 14.37 3.42
C ARG A 275 9.89 15.04 2.08
N ALA A 276 9.24 14.53 1.01
CA ALA A 276 9.30 15.16 -0.32
C ALA A 276 8.80 16.61 -0.31
N ALA A 277 7.69 16.89 0.39
CA ALA A 277 7.13 18.23 0.47
C ALA A 277 8.06 19.20 1.23
N ILE A 278 8.66 18.79 2.35
CA ILE A 278 9.62 19.59 3.10
C ILE A 278 10.87 19.88 2.25
N THR A 279 11.40 18.87 1.55
CA THR A 279 12.54 19.05 0.65
C THR A 279 12.19 19.99 -0.52
N ALA A 280 10.99 19.85 -1.11
CA ALA A 280 10.54 20.75 -2.17
C ALA A 280 10.39 22.20 -1.68
N ILE A 281 9.84 22.42 -0.48
CA ILE A 281 9.75 23.78 0.12
C ILE A 281 11.14 24.40 0.31
N SER A 282 12.16 23.60 0.60
CA SER A 282 13.53 24.07 0.78
C SER A 282 14.25 24.39 -0.54
N TRP A 283 14.08 23.54 -1.56
CA TRP A 283 14.93 23.54 -2.76
C TRP A 283 14.22 23.89 -4.07
N ASP A 284 12.88 23.87 -4.11
CA ASP A 284 12.10 24.30 -5.29
C ASP A 284 11.64 25.75 -5.11
N PRO A 285 12.12 26.72 -5.92
CA PRO A 285 11.73 28.13 -5.80
C PRO A 285 10.22 28.36 -5.84
N GLN A 286 9.50 27.63 -6.68
CA GLN A 286 8.04 27.75 -6.80
C GLN A 286 7.34 27.26 -5.53
N MET A 287 7.76 26.09 -4.98
CA MET A 287 7.18 25.57 -3.74
C MET A 287 7.53 26.43 -2.54
N LYS A 288 8.74 26.96 -2.49
CA LYS A 288 9.19 27.92 -1.46
C LYS A 288 8.35 29.20 -1.47
N ALA A 289 8.16 29.79 -2.65
CA ALA A 289 7.33 30.99 -2.82
C ALA A 289 5.87 30.71 -2.43
N TYR A 290 5.31 29.58 -2.90
CA TYR A 290 3.96 29.16 -2.54
C TYR A 290 3.80 29.00 -1.03
N TYR A 291 4.74 28.31 -0.37
CA TYR A 291 4.70 28.10 1.07
C TYR A 291 4.74 29.41 1.84
N LYS A 292 5.70 30.31 1.52
CA LYS A 292 5.82 31.62 2.17
C LYS A 292 4.55 32.45 2.02
N ARG A 293 4.00 32.54 0.81
CA ARG A 293 2.76 33.26 0.53
C ARG A 293 1.60 32.71 1.37
N LYS A 294 1.40 31.39 1.41
CA LYS A 294 0.29 30.79 2.15
C LYS A 294 0.42 30.93 3.67
N ILE A 295 1.63 30.95 4.21
CA ILE A 295 1.88 31.27 5.62
C ILE A 295 1.57 32.76 5.91
N ALA A 296 1.98 33.67 5.04
CA ALA A 296 1.66 35.09 5.16
C ALA A 296 0.14 35.37 5.09
N GLU A 297 -0.61 34.57 4.32
CA GLU A 297 -2.08 34.57 4.28
C GLU A 297 -2.73 33.99 5.57
N GLY A 298 -1.95 33.66 6.62
CA GLY A 298 -2.45 33.13 7.89
C GLY A 298 -2.81 31.63 7.87
N LYS A 299 -2.45 30.86 6.82
CA LYS A 299 -2.76 29.43 6.76
C LYS A 299 -1.84 28.63 7.70
N HIS A 300 -2.43 27.64 8.39
CA HIS A 300 -1.68 26.77 9.29
C HIS A 300 -0.62 25.94 8.54
N LYS A 301 0.60 25.84 9.12
CA LYS A 301 1.77 25.16 8.49
C LYS A 301 1.46 23.75 7.97
N ALA A 302 0.78 22.92 8.76
CA ALA A 302 0.43 21.56 8.36
C ALA A 302 -0.51 21.52 7.13
N SER A 303 -1.43 22.48 7.01
CA SER A 303 -2.32 22.61 5.86
C SER A 303 -1.56 23.01 4.60
N VAL A 304 -0.60 23.92 4.71
CA VAL A 304 0.25 24.32 3.58
C VAL A 304 1.15 23.18 3.12
N ILE A 305 1.77 22.44 4.06
CA ILE A 305 2.55 21.24 3.73
C ILE A 305 1.66 20.21 3.03
N ASN A 306 0.42 20.03 3.47
CA ASN A 306 -0.52 19.11 2.82
C ASN A 306 -0.85 19.54 1.38
N ALA A 307 -1.00 20.82 1.13
CA ALA A 307 -1.19 21.34 -0.22
C ALA A 307 0.04 21.11 -1.10
N VAL A 308 1.27 21.21 -0.55
CA VAL A 308 2.50 20.88 -1.30
C VAL A 308 2.56 19.39 -1.61
N ARG A 309 2.15 18.49 -0.68
CA ARG A 309 2.03 17.04 -0.98
C ARG A 309 1.11 16.81 -2.19
N ALA A 310 -0.05 17.46 -2.23
CA ALA A 310 -0.98 17.34 -3.35
C ALA A 310 -0.35 17.82 -4.68
N LYS A 311 0.44 18.90 -4.64
CA LYS A 311 1.17 19.40 -5.83
C LYS A 311 2.25 18.41 -6.29
N ILE A 312 2.97 17.78 -5.37
CA ILE A 312 3.96 16.73 -5.69
C ILE A 312 3.28 15.54 -6.35
N ILE A 313 2.17 15.06 -5.79
CA ILE A 313 1.37 13.99 -6.41
C ILE A 313 0.95 14.38 -7.83
N ALA A 314 0.37 15.57 -8.01
CA ALA A 314 -0.07 16.03 -9.33
C ALA A 314 1.10 16.10 -10.33
N ARG A 315 2.27 16.62 -9.92
CA ARG A 315 3.48 16.66 -10.75
C ARG A 315 3.96 15.25 -11.11
N SER A 316 3.96 14.31 -10.17
CA SER A 316 4.37 12.92 -10.40
C SER A 316 3.51 12.26 -11.48
N PHE A 317 2.19 12.36 -11.37
CA PHE A 317 1.29 11.85 -12.40
C PHE A 317 1.45 12.57 -13.74
N ALA A 318 1.68 13.88 -13.73
CA ALA A 318 1.84 14.66 -14.96
C ALA A 318 3.10 14.29 -15.75
N VAL A 319 4.25 14.07 -15.10
CA VAL A 319 5.49 13.65 -15.81
C VAL A 319 5.37 12.22 -16.34
N ILE A 320 4.73 11.33 -15.61
CA ILE A 320 4.48 9.95 -16.06
C ILE A 320 3.51 9.94 -17.26
N LEU A 321 2.41 10.67 -17.19
CA LEU A 321 1.44 10.72 -18.29
C LEU A 321 2.03 11.30 -19.57
N ARG A 322 2.82 12.38 -19.44
CA ARG A 322 3.43 13.07 -20.60
C ARG A 322 4.70 12.38 -21.10
N GLN A 323 5.30 11.49 -20.33
CA GLN A 323 6.61 10.89 -20.60
C GLN A 323 7.70 11.93 -20.88
N THR A 324 7.64 13.08 -20.19
CA THR A 324 8.63 14.15 -20.28
C THR A 324 9.05 14.63 -18.90
N PRO A 325 10.34 14.93 -18.69
CA PRO A 325 10.84 15.42 -17.40
C PRO A 325 10.12 16.70 -16.94
N PHE A 326 10.12 16.91 -15.62
CA PHE A 326 9.60 18.15 -15.05
C PHE A 326 10.55 19.32 -15.35
N VAL A 327 10.02 20.36 -15.98
CA VAL A 327 10.74 21.61 -16.24
C VAL A 327 10.27 22.65 -15.23
N THR A 328 11.21 23.24 -14.49
CA THR A 328 10.92 24.38 -13.63
C THR A 328 10.78 25.61 -14.53
N LEU A 329 9.58 26.13 -14.65
CA LEU A 329 9.41 27.44 -15.26
C LEU A 329 10.07 28.47 -14.33
N VAL A 330 11.13 29.11 -14.82
CA VAL A 330 11.72 30.29 -14.17
C VAL A 330 10.75 31.43 -14.45
N PRO A 331 10.28 32.17 -13.41
CA PRO A 331 9.40 33.33 -13.62
C PRO A 331 10.09 34.43 -14.37
#